data_e7ea0c0333fec8d3975a5de2f9fb2f44
#
_entry.id   e7ea0c0333fec8d3975a5de2f9fb2f44
#
_cell.length_a   1.000
_cell.length_b   1.000
_cell.length_c   1.000
_cell.angle_alpha   90.00
_cell.angle_beta   90.00
_cell.angle_gamma   90.00
#
_symmetry.space_group_name_H-M   'P 1'
#
loop_
_entity.id
_entity.type
_entity.pdbx_description
1 polymer ?
#
loop_
_entity_poly.entity_id
_entity_poly.type
_entity_poly.pdbx_seq_one_letter_code
_entity_poly.pdbx_strand_id
1 'polypeptide(L)'
;MYDAIVIGARCAGAVTAMLLARHGHRVLLLERGVIPSDVHRGHFIHRHGPKRLADWGLLERIVGTNCPPLTTHLTDFGDFPLIARDIRVGNVAWGYAPRRRQLDQVLVEAAIEAGVEFRPNFLVENCLWDGDRVKGIRGRDQRQAISSTEEALITIGADGRNSTLARTVGAPSYEEVPTLTCWYFSYWSGVPTEGFEWYIRKNRVIFSFLTNDNLFAIFIGWPITEFNSVKTDIEGQFMSAVDLIPGFAERVRSGRREEPFYGAADLPNFLRRPFGPGWAPVGDAGCHKDPIKAHGI
;
A
#
# COMPACT_ATOMS: atom_id res chain seq x y z
N MET A 1 6.90 29.29 -6.34
CA MET A 1 7.78 28.12 -6.55
C MET A 1 7.82 27.33 -5.25
N TYR A 2 7.73 26.01 -5.28
CA TYR A 2 7.87 25.09 -4.15
C TYR A 2 9.31 24.55 -4.07
N ASP A 3 9.71 24.04 -2.92
CA ASP A 3 10.94 23.25 -2.82
C ASP A 3 10.70 21.86 -3.39
N ALA A 4 9.51 21.26 -3.11
CA ALA A 4 9.13 19.96 -3.65
C ALA A 4 7.67 19.93 -4.07
N ILE A 5 7.39 19.25 -5.19
CA ILE A 5 6.05 18.79 -5.58
C ILE A 5 6.03 17.27 -5.45
N VAL A 6 5.06 16.72 -4.70
CA VAL A 6 4.88 15.28 -4.53
C VAL A 6 3.59 14.86 -5.26
N ILE A 7 3.71 13.94 -6.20
CA ILE A 7 2.60 13.42 -7.01
C ILE A 7 2.11 12.10 -6.42
N GLY A 8 0.87 12.08 -5.92
CA GLY A 8 0.25 10.96 -5.22
C GLY A 8 0.32 11.13 -3.70
N ALA A 9 -0.84 11.17 -3.03
CA ALA A 9 -0.96 11.49 -1.60
C ALA A 9 -1.27 10.25 -0.73
N ARG A 10 -0.89 9.06 -1.18
CA ARG A 10 -1.07 7.86 -0.36
C ARG A 10 0.19 7.57 0.46
N CYS A 11 0.35 6.33 0.99
CA CYS A 11 1.38 5.98 1.96
C CYS A 11 2.77 6.58 1.68
N ALA A 12 3.31 6.41 0.48
CA ALA A 12 4.65 6.92 0.16
C ALA A 12 4.67 8.46 0.05
N GLY A 13 3.69 9.05 -0.65
CA GLY A 13 3.69 10.49 -0.93
C GLY A 13 3.35 11.35 0.27
N ALA A 14 2.30 11.00 1.03
CA ALA A 14 1.91 11.76 2.21
C ALA A 14 3.03 11.79 3.26
N VAL A 15 3.67 10.64 3.52
CA VAL A 15 4.81 10.57 4.46
C VAL A 15 6.00 11.36 3.95
N THR A 16 6.34 11.24 2.66
CA THR A 16 7.44 12.02 2.07
C THR A 16 7.18 13.51 2.19
N ALA A 17 5.98 13.97 1.85
CA ALA A 17 5.58 15.38 1.95
C ALA A 17 5.62 15.87 3.39
N MET A 18 5.07 15.12 4.33
CA MET A 18 5.09 15.43 5.77
C MET A 18 6.52 15.61 6.28
N LEU A 19 7.41 14.67 5.97
CA LEU A 19 8.79 14.72 6.44
C LEU A 19 9.55 15.91 5.84
N LEU A 20 9.38 16.21 4.56
CA LEU A 20 9.98 17.38 3.94
C LEU A 20 9.48 18.69 4.59
N ALA A 21 8.18 18.81 4.83
CA ALA A 21 7.59 19.98 5.48
C ALA A 21 8.11 20.15 6.93
N ARG A 22 8.23 19.05 7.69
CA ARG A 22 8.85 19.07 9.05
C ARG A 22 10.31 19.51 9.06
N HIS A 23 11.01 19.40 7.92
CA HIS A 23 12.37 19.93 7.73
C HIS A 23 12.37 21.36 7.17
N GLY A 24 11.23 22.04 7.12
CA GLY A 24 11.12 23.44 6.73
C GLY A 24 10.98 23.68 5.23
N HIS A 25 10.79 22.65 4.41
CA HIS A 25 10.58 22.79 2.97
C HIS A 25 9.14 23.16 2.64
N ARG A 26 8.96 24.01 1.64
CA ARG A 26 7.65 24.35 1.08
C ARG A 26 7.21 23.24 0.10
N VAL A 27 6.20 22.46 0.48
CA VAL A 27 5.78 21.25 -0.25
C VAL A 27 4.36 21.38 -0.77
N LEU A 28 4.16 21.01 -2.04
CA LEU A 28 2.86 20.79 -2.67
C LEU A 28 2.63 19.30 -2.84
N LEU A 29 1.53 18.78 -2.28
CA LEU A 29 1.10 17.39 -2.39
C LEU A 29 -0.14 17.30 -3.28
N LEU A 30 -0.05 16.55 -4.38
CA LEU A 30 -1.10 16.42 -5.39
C LEU A 30 -1.69 15.01 -5.38
N GLU A 31 -3.01 14.92 -5.41
CA GLU A 31 -3.72 13.64 -5.52
C GLU A 31 -4.81 13.73 -6.59
N ARG A 32 -4.80 12.75 -7.52
CA ARG A 32 -5.80 12.71 -8.59
C ARG A 32 -7.22 12.39 -8.12
N GLY A 33 -7.34 11.71 -6.99
CA GLY A 33 -8.61 11.35 -6.39
C GLY A 33 -8.92 12.18 -5.15
N VAL A 34 -9.82 11.65 -4.33
CA VAL A 34 -10.15 12.18 -3.01
C VAL A 34 -9.58 11.29 -1.91
N ILE A 35 -9.29 11.88 -0.76
CA ILE A 35 -8.97 11.17 0.48
C ILE A 35 -9.90 11.75 1.56
N PRO A 36 -10.56 10.91 2.36
CA PRO A 36 -10.46 9.45 2.39
C PRO A 36 -11.21 8.78 1.23
N SER A 37 -10.63 7.70 0.70
CA SER A 37 -11.30 6.82 -0.24
C SER A 37 -10.82 5.39 -0.01
N ASP A 38 -11.71 4.42 -0.23
CA ASP A 38 -11.33 3.03 -0.07
C ASP A 38 -10.49 2.57 -1.28
N VAL A 39 -9.31 2.04 -0.98
CA VAL A 39 -8.42 1.46 -1.98
C VAL A 39 -8.23 0.00 -1.62
N HIS A 40 -8.80 -0.86 -2.45
CA HIS A 40 -8.73 -2.30 -2.27
C HIS A 40 -7.32 -2.82 -2.59
N ARG A 41 -6.41 -2.66 -1.63
CA ARG A 41 -5.01 -3.08 -1.71
C ARG A 41 -4.54 -3.60 -0.35
N GLY A 42 -3.39 -4.30 -0.35
CA GLY A 42 -2.74 -4.71 0.90
C GLY A 42 -2.53 -3.51 1.84
N HIS A 43 -2.72 -3.74 3.13
CA HIS A 43 -2.64 -2.70 4.16
C HIS A 43 -1.94 -3.17 5.44
N PHE A 44 -1.22 -4.29 5.38
CA PHE A 44 -0.45 -4.82 6.50
C PHE A 44 0.89 -4.10 6.62
N ILE A 45 1.13 -3.48 7.78
CA ILE A 45 2.36 -2.77 8.13
C ILE A 45 3.04 -3.57 9.24
N HIS A 46 4.29 -4.00 9.02
CA HIS A 46 4.98 -4.85 9.98
C HIS A 46 6.46 -4.50 10.15
N ARG A 47 7.12 -5.22 11.09
CA ARG A 47 8.54 -5.05 11.43
C ARG A 47 8.83 -3.62 11.92
N HIS A 48 9.63 -2.87 11.17
CA HIS A 48 10.00 -1.49 11.54
C HIS A 48 8.97 -0.44 11.15
N GLY A 49 7.97 -0.78 10.32
CA GLY A 49 6.94 0.16 9.88
C GLY A 49 6.15 0.78 11.05
N PRO A 50 5.57 -0.03 11.97
CA PRO A 50 4.88 0.50 13.15
C PRO A 50 5.79 1.38 14.04
N LYS A 51 7.06 0.98 14.20
CA LYS A 51 8.02 1.79 14.97
C LYS A 51 8.28 3.14 14.30
N ARG A 52 8.38 3.19 12.96
CA ARG A 52 8.50 4.46 12.25
C ARG A 52 7.27 5.34 12.40
N LEU A 53 6.07 4.75 12.36
CA LEU A 53 4.84 5.49 12.63
C LEU A 53 4.82 6.06 14.06
N ALA A 54 5.31 5.30 15.04
CA ALA A 54 5.46 5.79 16.42
C ALA A 54 6.47 6.94 16.51
N ASP A 55 7.65 6.80 15.87
CA ASP A 55 8.69 7.84 15.84
C ASP A 55 8.20 9.14 15.20
N TRP A 56 7.27 9.06 14.25
CA TRP A 56 6.65 10.21 13.61
C TRP A 56 5.43 10.75 14.35
N GLY A 57 5.01 10.12 15.47
CA GLY A 57 3.83 10.52 16.25
C GLY A 57 2.51 10.15 15.59
N LEU A 58 2.49 9.16 14.69
CA LEU A 58 1.31 8.76 13.93
C LEU A 58 0.66 7.47 14.43
N LEU A 59 1.38 6.64 15.20
CA LEU A 59 0.90 5.32 15.57
C LEU A 59 -0.38 5.40 16.42
N GLU A 60 -0.42 6.30 17.40
CA GLU A 60 -1.59 6.48 18.28
C GLU A 60 -2.84 6.91 17.50
N ARG A 61 -2.65 7.70 16.44
CA ARG A 61 -3.76 8.09 15.54
C ARG A 61 -4.31 6.87 14.78
N ILE A 62 -3.43 5.96 14.35
CA ILE A 62 -3.82 4.71 13.69
C ILE A 62 -4.52 3.77 14.66
N VAL A 63 -4.00 3.61 15.87
CA VAL A 63 -4.66 2.82 16.94
C VAL A 63 -6.03 3.39 17.26
N GLY A 64 -6.15 4.73 17.33
CA GLY A 64 -7.41 5.44 17.54
C GLY A 64 -8.48 5.21 16.47
N THR A 65 -8.11 4.67 15.31
CA THR A 65 -9.08 4.23 14.27
C THR A 65 -9.67 2.85 14.54
N ASN A 66 -9.48 2.28 15.73
CA ASN A 66 -9.88 0.93 16.08
C ASN A 66 -9.11 -0.18 15.29
N CYS A 67 -7.83 0.08 14.98
CA CYS A 67 -6.95 -0.89 14.36
C CYS A 67 -6.19 -1.65 15.47
N PRO A 68 -6.42 -2.97 15.65
CA PRO A 68 -5.76 -3.72 16.70
C PRO A 68 -4.28 -3.95 16.43
N PRO A 69 -3.45 -4.05 17.49
CA PRO A 69 -2.06 -4.48 17.35
C PRO A 69 -1.98 -5.97 17.01
N LEU A 70 -1.04 -6.34 16.15
CA LEU A 70 -0.73 -7.72 15.82
C LEU A 70 0.61 -8.08 16.49
N THR A 71 0.55 -8.93 17.51
CA THR A 71 1.73 -9.37 18.29
C THR A 71 2.02 -10.85 18.13
N THR A 72 1.09 -11.61 17.58
CA THR A 72 1.28 -13.04 17.29
C THR A 72 1.48 -13.24 15.78
N HIS A 73 2.43 -14.08 15.44
CA HIS A 73 2.72 -14.48 14.07
C HIS A 73 2.78 -16.00 13.98
N LEU A 74 1.88 -16.57 13.20
CA LEU A 74 1.88 -17.97 12.80
C LEU A 74 2.41 -18.07 11.36
N THR A 75 3.40 -18.90 11.12
CA THR A 75 3.74 -19.39 9.79
C THR A 75 3.61 -20.91 9.77
N ASP A 76 2.72 -21.42 8.95
CA ASP A 76 2.45 -22.84 8.80
C ASP A 76 2.89 -23.31 7.41
N PHE A 77 3.90 -24.22 7.39
CA PHE A 77 4.47 -24.80 6.17
C PHE A 77 3.76 -26.11 5.74
N GLY A 78 2.73 -26.55 6.47
CA GLY A 78 2.04 -27.81 6.25
C GLY A 78 2.51 -28.90 7.21
N ASP A 79 3.79 -29.21 7.21
CA ASP A 79 4.39 -30.24 8.05
C ASP A 79 4.56 -29.76 9.50
N PHE A 80 4.79 -28.47 9.70
CA PHE A 80 4.94 -27.86 11.03
C PHE A 80 4.61 -26.37 11.03
N PRO A 81 4.04 -25.86 12.12
CA PRO A 81 3.84 -24.44 12.34
C PRO A 81 5.01 -23.82 13.12
N LEU A 82 5.35 -22.58 12.79
CA LEU A 82 6.17 -21.70 13.61
C LEU A 82 5.29 -20.61 14.21
N ILE A 83 5.26 -20.51 15.52
CA ILE A 83 4.45 -19.54 16.25
C ILE A 83 5.36 -18.68 17.10
N ALA A 84 5.30 -17.37 16.88
CA ALA A 84 5.94 -16.38 17.73
C ALA A 84 4.85 -15.51 18.37
N ARG A 85 4.98 -15.26 19.68
CA ARG A 85 4.01 -14.46 20.46
C ARG A 85 4.70 -13.27 21.10
N ASP A 86 3.93 -12.24 21.38
CA ASP A 86 4.37 -10.96 21.97
C ASP A 86 5.53 -10.32 21.21
N ILE A 87 5.47 -10.38 19.87
CA ILE A 87 6.50 -9.82 19.01
C ILE A 87 6.41 -8.30 19.03
N ARG A 88 7.52 -7.65 19.33
CA ARG A 88 7.64 -6.19 19.40
C ARG A 88 8.92 -5.70 18.73
N VAL A 89 8.90 -4.43 18.35
CA VAL A 89 10.10 -3.68 17.97
C VAL A 89 10.21 -2.50 18.97
N GLY A 90 11.11 -2.66 19.93
CA GLY A 90 11.10 -1.83 21.14
C GLY A 90 9.83 -2.10 21.96
N ASN A 91 9.07 -1.06 22.26
CA ASN A 91 7.78 -1.12 22.96
C ASN A 91 6.56 -1.17 22.02
N VAL A 92 6.77 -1.19 20.71
CA VAL A 92 5.70 -1.16 19.68
C VAL A 92 5.39 -2.57 19.21
N ALA A 93 4.10 -2.90 19.06
CA ALA A 93 3.67 -4.16 18.46
C ALA A 93 4.26 -4.34 17.04
N TRP A 94 4.59 -5.58 16.70
CA TRP A 94 5.26 -5.93 15.45
C TRP A 94 4.48 -5.58 14.18
N GLY A 95 3.15 -5.58 14.25
CA GLY A 95 2.30 -5.33 13.09
C GLY A 95 1.01 -4.58 13.43
N TYR A 96 0.51 -3.90 12.41
CA TYR A 96 -0.82 -3.28 12.34
C TYR A 96 -1.36 -3.41 10.93
N ALA A 97 -2.67 -3.50 10.78
CA ALA A 97 -3.30 -3.63 9.48
C ALA A 97 -4.45 -2.62 9.30
N PRO A 98 -4.18 -1.31 9.40
CA PRO A 98 -5.24 -0.30 9.23
C PRO A 98 -5.80 -0.33 7.82
N ARG A 99 -7.13 -0.28 7.67
CA ARG A 99 -7.79 -0.13 6.37
C ARG A 99 -7.24 1.10 5.66
N ARG A 100 -7.06 0.99 4.36
CA ARG A 100 -6.45 2.06 3.55
C ARG A 100 -7.18 3.39 3.64
N ARG A 101 -8.50 3.36 3.83
CA ARG A 101 -9.28 4.58 4.05
C ARG A 101 -8.80 5.34 5.29
N GLN A 102 -8.61 4.65 6.41
CA GLN A 102 -8.15 5.24 7.67
C GLN A 102 -6.67 5.61 7.60
N LEU A 103 -5.84 4.70 7.09
CA LEU A 103 -4.39 4.94 6.99
C LEU A 103 -4.09 6.16 6.12
N ASP A 104 -4.59 6.18 4.88
CA ASP A 104 -4.31 7.26 3.94
C ASP A 104 -4.83 8.61 4.47
N GLN A 105 -5.97 8.64 5.18
CA GLN A 105 -6.49 9.83 5.83
C GLN A 105 -5.55 10.34 6.92
N VAL A 106 -5.15 9.50 7.87
CA VAL A 106 -4.23 9.88 8.96
C VAL A 106 -2.92 10.46 8.41
N LEU A 107 -2.38 9.85 7.35
CA LEU A 107 -1.12 10.31 6.76
C LEU A 107 -1.25 11.66 6.05
N VAL A 108 -2.35 11.91 5.33
CA VAL A 108 -2.60 13.19 4.65
C VAL A 108 -2.89 14.29 5.66
N GLU A 109 -3.70 14.02 6.68
CA GLU A 109 -3.94 15.00 7.76
C GLU A 109 -2.64 15.41 8.44
N ALA A 110 -1.77 14.45 8.76
CA ALA A 110 -0.47 14.73 9.34
C ALA A 110 0.46 15.54 8.40
N ALA A 111 0.35 15.33 7.09
CA ALA A 111 1.07 16.14 6.11
C ALA A 111 0.56 17.59 6.10
N ILE A 112 -0.76 17.79 6.11
CA ILE A 112 -1.39 19.12 6.18
C ILE A 112 -1.00 19.84 7.48
N GLU A 113 -1.09 19.15 8.62
CA GLU A 113 -0.67 19.68 9.92
C GLU A 113 0.82 20.08 9.96
N ALA A 114 1.68 19.41 9.17
CA ALA A 114 3.08 19.76 9.01
C ALA A 114 3.31 20.99 8.09
N GLY A 115 2.26 21.56 7.48
CA GLY A 115 2.34 22.72 6.60
C GLY A 115 2.38 22.40 5.10
N VAL A 116 2.09 21.16 4.71
CA VAL A 116 1.99 20.76 3.30
C VAL A 116 0.73 21.37 2.66
N GLU A 117 0.89 22.02 1.51
CA GLU A 117 -0.26 22.39 0.67
C GLU A 117 -0.80 21.13 -0.03
N PHE A 118 -2.01 20.72 0.29
CA PHE A 118 -2.64 19.53 -0.29
C PHE A 118 -3.72 19.91 -1.31
N ARG A 119 -3.62 19.36 -2.53
CA ARG A 119 -4.63 19.55 -3.60
C ARG A 119 -5.18 18.18 -4.05
N PRO A 120 -6.35 17.77 -3.58
CA PRO A 120 -7.08 16.61 -4.11
C PRO A 120 -7.71 16.94 -5.47
N ASN A 121 -8.12 15.89 -6.21
CA ASN A 121 -8.70 15.98 -7.55
C ASN A 121 -7.82 16.67 -8.59
N PHE A 122 -6.50 16.66 -8.38
CA PHE A 122 -5.57 17.26 -9.31
C PHE A 122 -4.81 16.17 -10.09
N LEU A 123 -5.06 16.11 -11.38
CA LEU A 123 -4.40 15.16 -12.29
C LEU A 123 -3.15 15.78 -12.88
N VAL A 124 -1.98 15.25 -12.52
CA VAL A 124 -0.71 15.60 -13.19
C VAL A 124 -0.67 14.90 -14.54
N GLU A 125 -0.46 15.67 -15.60
CA GLU A 125 -0.46 15.19 -16.98
C GLU A 125 0.94 15.11 -17.56
N ASN A 126 1.83 16.05 -17.19
CA ASN A 126 3.17 16.16 -17.76
C ASN A 126 4.13 16.90 -16.82
N CYS A 127 5.43 16.80 -17.09
CA CYS A 127 6.46 17.60 -16.45
C CYS A 127 6.72 18.91 -17.20
N LEU A 128 7.16 19.94 -16.48
CA LEU A 128 7.78 21.13 -17.04
C LEU A 128 9.30 20.94 -17.07
N TRP A 129 9.93 21.40 -18.13
CA TRP A 129 11.35 21.19 -18.37
C TRP A 129 12.12 22.50 -18.47
N ASP A 130 13.37 22.47 -18.03
CA ASP A 130 14.40 23.46 -18.27
C ASP A 130 15.67 22.72 -18.73
N GLY A 131 15.90 22.71 -20.04
CA GLY A 131 16.86 21.81 -20.64
C GLY A 131 16.52 20.34 -20.39
N ASP A 132 17.41 19.63 -19.73
CA ASP A 132 17.25 18.22 -19.30
C ASP A 132 16.68 18.05 -17.88
N ARG A 133 16.42 19.18 -17.19
CA ARG A 133 15.96 19.21 -15.80
C ARG A 133 14.44 19.35 -15.72
N VAL A 134 13.80 18.52 -14.91
CA VAL A 134 12.41 18.74 -14.50
C VAL A 134 12.36 19.91 -13.51
N LYS A 135 11.56 20.93 -13.83
CA LYS A 135 11.39 22.12 -12.98
C LYS A 135 9.98 22.26 -12.39
N GLY A 136 9.13 21.29 -12.60
CA GLY A 136 7.74 21.31 -12.11
C GLY A 136 6.82 20.41 -12.92
N ILE A 137 5.52 20.69 -12.82
CA ILE A 137 4.46 19.91 -13.44
C ILE A 137 3.46 20.80 -14.17
N ARG A 138 2.75 20.16 -15.13
CA ARG A 138 1.49 20.63 -15.68
C ARG A 138 0.41 19.61 -15.38
N GLY A 139 -0.74 20.10 -14.96
CA GLY A 139 -1.87 19.24 -14.67
C GLY A 139 -3.17 20.04 -14.65
N ARG A 140 -4.25 19.41 -14.24
CA ARG A 140 -5.57 20.05 -14.18
C ARG A 140 -6.34 19.66 -12.91
N ASP A 141 -7.09 20.62 -12.39
CA ASP A 141 -8.15 20.35 -11.44
C ASP A 141 -9.29 19.63 -12.18
N GLN A 142 -9.63 18.42 -11.73
CA GLN A 142 -10.63 17.59 -12.39
C GLN A 142 -12.07 18.03 -12.12
N ARG A 143 -12.30 18.85 -11.07
CA ARG A 143 -13.62 19.39 -10.74
C ARG A 143 -13.95 20.61 -11.58
N GLN A 144 -12.95 21.48 -11.79
CA GLN A 144 -13.11 22.75 -12.50
C GLN A 144 -12.67 22.65 -13.95
N ALA A 145 -12.01 21.58 -14.36
CA ALA A 145 -11.38 21.41 -15.66
C ALA A 145 -10.33 22.50 -16.00
N ILE A 146 -9.78 23.17 -14.97
CA ILE A 146 -8.78 24.22 -15.13
C ILE A 146 -7.39 23.62 -15.13
N SER A 147 -6.64 23.88 -16.21
CA SER A 147 -5.23 23.50 -16.31
C SER A 147 -4.36 24.55 -15.60
N SER A 148 -3.35 24.08 -14.89
CA SER A 148 -2.34 24.92 -14.25
C SER A 148 -0.96 24.29 -14.30
N THR A 149 0.05 25.12 -14.04
CA THR A 149 1.45 24.73 -13.93
C THR A 149 1.97 25.14 -12.57
N GLU A 150 2.80 24.27 -11.99
CA GLU A 150 3.48 24.54 -10.72
C GLU A 150 4.98 24.25 -10.85
N GLU A 151 5.81 25.14 -10.31
CA GLU A 151 7.26 25.00 -10.36
C GLU A 151 7.83 24.59 -9.00
N ALA A 152 8.87 23.72 -9.05
CA ALA A 152 9.58 23.26 -7.86
C ALA A 152 11.05 22.94 -8.17
N LEU A 153 11.87 22.92 -7.12
CA LEU A 153 13.27 22.49 -7.21
C LEU A 153 13.37 20.98 -7.52
N ILE A 154 12.42 20.18 -6.98
CA ILE A 154 12.33 18.74 -7.24
C ILE A 154 10.86 18.30 -7.38
N THR A 155 10.60 17.41 -8.32
CA THR A 155 9.31 16.72 -8.48
C THR A 155 9.45 15.26 -8.05
N ILE A 156 8.64 14.82 -7.08
CA ILE A 156 8.68 13.48 -6.49
C ILE A 156 7.48 12.69 -6.95
N GLY A 157 7.71 11.56 -7.64
CA GLY A 157 6.66 10.63 -8.06
C GLY A 157 6.37 9.61 -6.98
N ALA A 158 5.19 9.70 -6.36
CA ALA A 158 4.63 8.74 -5.42
C ALA A 158 3.30 8.17 -5.93
N ASP A 159 3.12 8.18 -7.24
CA ASP A 159 1.90 7.89 -7.99
C ASP A 159 1.75 6.40 -8.38
N GLY A 160 2.52 5.55 -7.71
CA GLY A 160 2.40 4.10 -7.78
C GLY A 160 3.06 3.47 -9.01
N ARG A 161 2.88 2.16 -9.19
CA ARG A 161 3.57 1.37 -10.23
C ARG A 161 3.42 1.91 -11.65
N ASN A 162 2.28 2.53 -11.96
CA ASN A 162 1.97 3.14 -13.27
C ASN A 162 2.31 4.63 -13.30
N SER A 163 3.40 5.03 -12.64
CA SER A 163 3.82 6.41 -12.42
C SER A 163 3.81 7.24 -13.70
N THR A 164 3.09 8.35 -13.67
CA THR A 164 3.11 9.36 -14.72
C THR A 164 4.47 10.05 -14.75
N LEU A 165 5.05 10.39 -13.58
CA LEU A 165 6.38 10.96 -13.52
C LEU A 165 7.40 10.06 -14.19
N ALA A 166 7.50 8.78 -13.77
CA ALA A 166 8.50 7.85 -14.29
C ALA A 166 8.38 7.68 -15.80
N ARG A 167 7.16 7.61 -16.33
CA ARG A 167 6.91 7.54 -17.79
C ARG A 167 7.33 8.81 -18.50
N THR A 168 6.99 9.98 -17.96
CA THR A 168 7.28 11.27 -18.60
C THR A 168 8.77 11.56 -18.66
N VAL A 169 9.53 11.19 -17.63
CA VAL A 169 10.99 11.39 -17.59
C VAL A 169 11.76 10.23 -18.25
N GLY A 170 11.06 9.22 -18.78
CA GLY A 170 11.69 8.04 -19.36
C GLY A 170 12.58 7.29 -18.37
N ALA A 171 12.17 7.20 -17.09
CA ALA A 171 12.97 6.53 -16.07
C ALA A 171 13.17 5.04 -16.42
N PRO A 172 14.41 4.57 -16.69
CA PRO A 172 14.66 3.20 -17.07
C PRO A 172 14.37 2.25 -15.91
N SER A 173 13.75 1.12 -16.24
CA SER A 173 13.58 0.00 -15.30
C SER A 173 14.76 -0.97 -15.42
N TYR A 174 15.04 -1.67 -14.34
CA TYR A 174 16.04 -2.73 -14.26
C TYR A 174 15.61 -3.79 -13.23
N GLU A 175 16.26 -4.95 -13.20
CA GLU A 175 15.88 -6.10 -12.37
C GLU A 175 14.39 -6.47 -12.61
N GLU A 176 13.98 -6.45 -13.85
CA GLU A 176 12.59 -6.73 -14.21
C GLU A 176 12.30 -8.22 -14.14
N VAL A 177 11.24 -8.56 -13.40
CA VAL A 177 10.67 -9.91 -13.39
C VAL A 177 9.18 -9.79 -13.70
N PRO A 178 8.65 -10.57 -14.65
CA PRO A 178 7.24 -10.51 -15.00
C PRO A 178 6.35 -10.85 -13.79
N THR A 179 5.06 -10.59 -13.92
CA THR A 179 4.07 -10.99 -12.92
C THR A 179 4.12 -12.51 -12.71
N LEU A 180 4.33 -12.94 -11.50
CA LEU A 180 4.43 -14.36 -11.12
C LEU A 180 3.17 -14.88 -10.45
N THR A 181 2.39 -13.99 -9.80
CA THR A 181 1.22 -14.36 -9.01
C THR A 181 0.01 -13.50 -9.35
N CYS A 182 -1.17 -14.02 -9.05
CA CYS A 182 -2.40 -13.26 -8.91
C CYS A 182 -2.93 -13.43 -7.50
N TRP A 183 -3.60 -12.39 -7.01
CA TRP A 183 -4.07 -12.33 -5.63
C TRP A 183 -5.52 -11.92 -5.59
N TYR A 184 -6.28 -12.59 -4.68
CA TYR A 184 -7.62 -12.16 -4.30
C TYR A 184 -7.71 -12.08 -2.78
N PHE A 185 -8.54 -11.16 -2.29
CA PHE A 185 -8.80 -11.01 -0.87
C PHE A 185 -10.22 -10.51 -0.61
N SER A 186 -10.67 -10.71 0.61
CA SER A 186 -11.91 -10.14 1.14
C SER A 186 -11.83 -10.06 2.66
N TYR A 187 -12.93 -9.68 3.30
CA TYR A 187 -13.02 -9.47 4.74
C TYR A 187 -14.17 -10.26 5.33
N TRP A 188 -13.93 -10.81 6.52
CA TRP A 188 -14.91 -11.58 7.28
C TRP A 188 -15.12 -10.99 8.66
N SER A 189 -16.33 -11.14 9.23
CA SER A 189 -16.62 -10.95 10.65
C SER A 189 -16.76 -12.30 11.34
N GLY A 190 -16.56 -12.32 12.66
CA GLY A 190 -16.79 -13.50 13.49
C GLY A 190 -15.79 -14.64 13.34
N VAL A 191 -14.64 -14.42 12.69
CA VAL A 191 -13.57 -15.42 12.58
C VAL A 191 -12.64 -15.31 13.79
N PRO A 192 -12.53 -16.36 14.63
CA PRO A 192 -11.57 -16.35 15.74
C PRO A 192 -10.12 -16.33 15.23
N THR A 193 -9.30 -15.42 15.75
CA THR A 193 -7.89 -15.31 15.40
C THR A 193 -7.08 -14.68 16.53
N GLU A 194 -5.77 -14.98 16.58
CA GLU A 194 -4.85 -14.43 17.58
C GLU A 194 -3.84 -13.42 17.01
N GLY A 195 -3.85 -13.18 15.68
CA GLY A 195 -2.86 -12.27 15.10
C GLY A 195 -2.72 -12.38 13.58
N PHE A 196 -1.47 -12.33 13.13
CA PHE A 196 -1.13 -12.56 11.72
C PHE A 196 -0.87 -14.06 11.48
N GLU A 197 -1.50 -14.60 10.47
CA GLU A 197 -1.38 -16.01 10.11
C GLU A 197 -0.92 -16.13 8.65
N TRP A 198 0.11 -16.93 8.42
CA TRP A 198 0.68 -17.18 7.09
C TRP A 198 0.75 -18.67 6.83
N TYR A 199 0.02 -19.13 5.82
CA TYR A 199 -0.05 -20.52 5.41
C TYR A 199 0.59 -20.69 4.05
N ILE A 200 1.57 -21.58 3.95
CA ILE A 200 2.30 -21.90 2.73
C ILE A 200 1.96 -23.33 2.34
N ARG A 201 1.34 -23.49 1.19
CA ARG A 201 1.01 -24.77 0.59
C ARG A 201 1.53 -24.82 -0.84
N LYS A 202 1.53 -26.01 -1.46
CA LYS A 202 1.94 -26.15 -2.86
C LYS A 202 1.11 -25.19 -3.73
N ASN A 203 1.79 -24.28 -4.42
CA ASN A 203 1.19 -23.29 -5.31
C ASN A 203 0.13 -22.36 -4.65
N ARG A 204 0.12 -22.25 -3.32
CA ARG A 204 -0.81 -21.39 -2.57
C ARG A 204 -0.08 -20.69 -1.42
N VAL A 205 -0.34 -19.41 -1.32
CA VAL A 205 0.04 -18.65 -0.15
C VAL A 205 -1.21 -17.96 0.38
N ILE A 206 -1.50 -18.17 1.66
CA ILE A 206 -2.60 -17.52 2.34
C ILE A 206 -2.02 -16.72 3.49
N PHE A 207 -2.36 -15.45 3.60
CA PHE A 207 -2.12 -14.70 4.82
C PHE A 207 -3.38 -13.97 5.26
N SER A 208 -3.52 -13.87 6.56
CA SER A 208 -4.71 -13.33 7.18
C SER A 208 -4.37 -12.58 8.46
N PHE A 209 -5.17 -11.59 8.80
CA PHE A 209 -4.97 -10.75 9.97
C PHE A 209 -6.22 -9.94 10.33
N LEU A 210 -6.30 -9.52 11.58
CA LEU A 210 -7.30 -8.55 12.02
C LEU A 210 -6.98 -7.15 11.50
N THR A 211 -8.05 -6.43 11.17
CA THR A 211 -8.02 -5.04 10.75
C THR A 211 -9.06 -4.22 11.55
N ASN A 212 -9.33 -3.00 11.14
CA ASN A 212 -10.35 -2.16 11.78
C ASN A 212 -11.70 -2.87 11.88
N ASP A 213 -12.49 -2.49 12.89
CA ASP A 213 -13.86 -2.94 13.12
C ASP A 213 -14.00 -4.46 13.33
N ASN A 214 -12.96 -5.10 13.87
CA ASN A 214 -12.86 -6.54 14.08
C ASN A 214 -13.07 -7.38 12.80
N LEU A 215 -12.81 -6.80 11.65
CA LEU A 215 -12.81 -7.54 10.41
C LEU A 215 -11.52 -8.35 10.27
N PHE A 216 -11.67 -9.54 9.74
CA PHE A 216 -10.58 -10.45 9.45
C PHE A 216 -10.32 -10.47 7.95
N ALA A 217 -9.18 -9.97 7.54
CA ALA A 217 -8.75 -9.94 6.15
C ALA A 217 -8.10 -11.27 5.77
N ILE A 218 -8.49 -11.85 4.65
CA ILE A 218 -7.88 -13.07 4.09
C ILE A 218 -7.42 -12.76 2.68
N PHE A 219 -6.12 -12.97 2.43
CA PHE A 219 -5.46 -12.80 1.14
C PHE A 219 -4.95 -14.15 0.65
N ILE A 220 -5.25 -14.48 -0.58
CA ILE A 220 -4.78 -15.72 -1.21
C ILE A 220 -4.06 -15.38 -2.51
N GLY A 221 -2.87 -15.98 -2.68
CA GLY A 221 -2.03 -15.89 -3.87
C GLY A 221 -1.97 -17.21 -4.63
N TRP A 222 -2.15 -17.13 -5.94
CA TRP A 222 -2.01 -18.22 -6.91
C TRP A 222 -0.88 -17.90 -7.89
N PRO A 223 -0.25 -18.91 -8.50
CA PRO A 223 0.57 -18.70 -9.69
C PRO A 223 -0.23 -17.96 -10.78
N ILE A 224 0.41 -17.05 -11.49
CA ILE A 224 -0.27 -16.27 -12.56
C ILE A 224 -0.86 -17.16 -13.66
N THR A 225 -0.30 -18.33 -13.87
CA THR A 225 -0.79 -19.33 -14.85
C THR A 225 -2.18 -19.82 -14.52
N GLU A 226 -2.63 -19.73 -13.26
CA GLU A 226 -3.95 -20.12 -12.81
C GLU A 226 -4.98 -18.98 -12.85
N PHE A 227 -4.57 -17.75 -13.21
CA PHE A 227 -5.41 -16.56 -13.16
C PHE A 227 -6.76 -16.72 -13.87
N ASN A 228 -6.77 -17.32 -15.08
CA ASN A 228 -8.00 -17.46 -15.84
C ASN A 228 -9.00 -18.41 -15.17
N SER A 229 -8.54 -19.52 -14.57
CA SER A 229 -9.40 -20.43 -13.82
C SER A 229 -9.92 -19.81 -12.54
N VAL A 230 -9.06 -19.09 -11.80
CA VAL A 230 -9.46 -18.38 -10.58
C VAL A 230 -10.49 -17.30 -10.89
N LYS A 231 -10.29 -16.52 -11.95
CA LYS A 231 -11.18 -15.43 -12.35
C LYS A 231 -12.58 -15.93 -12.75
N THR A 232 -12.69 -17.14 -13.28
CA THR A 232 -13.97 -17.72 -13.71
C THR A 232 -14.86 -18.11 -12.53
N ASP A 233 -14.26 -18.55 -11.41
CA ASP A 233 -14.95 -18.94 -10.17
C ASP A 233 -14.13 -18.51 -8.96
N ILE A 234 -14.15 -17.22 -8.67
CA ILE A 234 -13.33 -16.63 -7.59
C ILE A 234 -13.70 -17.25 -6.24
N GLU A 235 -14.98 -17.35 -5.93
CA GLU A 235 -15.46 -17.86 -4.63
C GLU A 235 -15.11 -19.35 -4.44
N GLY A 236 -15.39 -20.20 -5.41
CA GLY A 236 -15.06 -21.61 -5.34
C GLY A 236 -13.56 -21.86 -5.22
N GLN A 237 -12.75 -21.17 -6.02
CA GLN A 237 -11.28 -21.26 -5.96
C GLN A 237 -10.73 -20.73 -4.64
N PHE A 238 -11.30 -19.64 -4.12
CA PHE A 238 -10.91 -19.07 -2.84
C PHE A 238 -11.19 -20.04 -1.69
N MET A 239 -12.40 -20.57 -1.61
CA MET A 239 -12.77 -21.53 -0.56
C MET A 239 -12.02 -22.85 -0.70
N SER A 240 -11.76 -23.34 -1.92
CA SER A 240 -10.92 -24.52 -2.15
C SER A 240 -9.49 -24.32 -1.63
N ALA A 241 -8.94 -23.11 -1.73
CA ALA A 241 -7.62 -22.80 -1.16
C ALA A 241 -7.68 -22.74 0.38
N VAL A 242 -8.74 -22.20 0.97
CA VAL A 242 -8.99 -22.20 2.42
C VAL A 242 -9.07 -23.64 2.94
N ASP A 243 -9.69 -24.57 2.20
CA ASP A 243 -9.85 -25.97 2.57
C ASP A 243 -8.55 -26.77 2.65
N LEU A 244 -7.45 -26.25 2.09
CA LEU A 244 -6.13 -26.85 2.26
C LEU A 244 -5.64 -26.80 3.72
N ILE A 245 -6.30 -26.04 4.59
CA ILE A 245 -5.96 -25.89 6.01
C ILE A 245 -7.23 -26.13 6.85
N PRO A 246 -7.51 -27.40 7.25
CA PRO A 246 -8.79 -27.75 7.86
C PRO A 246 -9.20 -26.88 9.06
N GLY A 247 -8.30 -26.65 10.03
CA GLY A 247 -8.61 -25.83 11.19
C GLY A 247 -8.85 -24.35 10.86
N PHE A 248 -8.19 -23.82 9.82
CA PHE A 248 -8.44 -22.48 9.29
C PHE A 248 -9.79 -22.43 8.56
N ALA A 249 -10.08 -23.45 7.75
CA ALA A 249 -11.33 -23.55 7.01
C ALA A 249 -12.56 -23.58 7.94
N GLU A 250 -12.49 -24.33 9.05
CA GLU A 250 -13.54 -24.38 10.06
C GLU A 250 -13.80 -23.00 10.66
N ARG A 251 -12.75 -22.28 11.05
CA ARG A 251 -12.85 -20.91 11.58
C ARG A 251 -13.44 -19.93 10.57
N VAL A 252 -12.99 -19.98 9.30
CA VAL A 252 -13.51 -19.10 8.24
C VAL A 252 -14.98 -19.36 7.98
N ARG A 253 -15.41 -20.64 7.98
CA ARG A 253 -16.82 -21.01 7.79
C ARG A 253 -17.72 -20.65 8.96
N SER A 254 -17.18 -20.49 10.17
CA SER A 254 -17.95 -19.98 11.31
C SER A 254 -18.21 -18.48 11.23
N GLY A 255 -17.44 -17.76 10.42
CA GLY A 255 -17.61 -16.33 10.19
C GLY A 255 -18.52 -16.03 8.99
N ARG A 256 -18.67 -14.73 8.73
CA ARG A 256 -19.45 -14.22 7.59
C ARG A 256 -18.59 -13.30 6.73
N ARG A 257 -18.59 -13.53 5.40
CA ARG A 257 -17.97 -12.60 4.46
C ARG A 257 -18.76 -11.30 4.39
N GLU A 258 -18.10 -10.18 4.61
CA GLU A 258 -18.71 -8.85 4.67
C GLU A 258 -18.55 -8.05 3.37
N GLU A 259 -17.53 -8.35 2.57
CA GLU A 259 -17.23 -7.59 1.37
C GLU A 259 -17.05 -8.49 0.14
N PRO A 260 -17.17 -7.93 -1.09
CA PRO A 260 -16.83 -8.65 -2.31
C PRO A 260 -15.37 -9.08 -2.32
N PHE A 261 -15.02 -9.99 -3.23
CA PHE A 261 -13.62 -10.29 -3.52
C PHE A 261 -12.99 -9.19 -4.34
N TYR A 262 -11.81 -8.76 -3.90
CA TYR A 262 -10.94 -7.81 -4.60
C TYR A 262 -9.71 -8.54 -5.11
N GLY A 263 -9.24 -8.22 -6.32
CA GLY A 263 -8.14 -8.95 -6.92
C GLY A 263 -7.15 -8.09 -7.68
N ALA A 264 -5.95 -8.63 -7.87
CA ALA A 264 -4.91 -8.07 -8.71
C ALA A 264 -4.12 -9.18 -9.40
N ALA A 265 -3.86 -9.01 -10.70
CA ALA A 265 -3.09 -9.94 -11.52
C ALA A 265 -2.03 -9.24 -12.38
N ASP A 266 -1.94 -7.92 -12.29
CA ASP A 266 -0.90 -7.11 -12.95
C ASP A 266 0.08 -6.62 -11.88
N LEU A 267 1.06 -7.46 -11.54
CA LEU A 267 1.99 -7.27 -10.43
C LEU A 267 3.44 -7.49 -10.89
N PRO A 268 3.92 -6.73 -11.89
CA PRO A 268 5.30 -6.85 -12.35
C PRO A 268 6.28 -6.46 -11.24
N ASN A 269 7.44 -7.08 -11.22
CA ASN A 269 8.52 -6.70 -10.32
C ASN A 269 9.53 -5.88 -11.08
N PHE A 270 9.92 -4.74 -10.53
CA PHE A 270 10.94 -3.88 -11.13
C PHE A 270 11.56 -2.93 -10.12
N LEU A 271 12.75 -2.50 -10.43
CA LEU A 271 13.37 -1.30 -9.89
C LEU A 271 13.45 -0.26 -11.01
N ARG A 272 13.28 1.02 -10.68
CA ARG A 272 13.52 2.13 -11.60
C ARG A 272 14.69 2.97 -11.13
N ARG A 273 15.31 3.67 -12.08
CA ARG A 273 16.31 4.69 -11.75
C ARG A 273 15.77 5.60 -10.65
N PRO A 274 16.49 5.73 -9.49
CA PRO A 274 15.92 6.34 -8.28
C PRO A 274 15.86 7.86 -8.33
N PHE A 275 16.54 8.51 -9.27
CA PHE A 275 16.49 9.96 -9.46
C PHE A 275 17.13 10.39 -10.78
N GLY A 276 16.87 11.63 -11.16
CA GLY A 276 17.50 12.34 -12.25
C GLY A 276 17.43 13.87 -12.01
N PRO A 277 17.82 14.68 -12.99
CA PRO A 277 17.80 16.13 -12.83
C PRO A 277 16.39 16.65 -12.52
N GLY A 278 16.17 17.09 -11.26
CA GLY A 278 14.92 17.65 -10.78
C GLY A 278 13.78 16.65 -10.50
N TRP A 279 14.05 15.33 -10.48
CA TRP A 279 13.01 14.35 -10.20
C TRP A 279 13.53 13.15 -9.40
N ALA A 280 12.61 12.50 -8.65
CA ALA A 280 12.86 11.23 -7.96
C ALA A 280 11.54 10.45 -7.78
N PRO A 281 11.46 9.11 -8.03
CA PRO A 281 10.35 8.28 -7.65
C PRO A 281 10.51 7.73 -6.24
N VAL A 282 9.39 7.54 -5.53
CA VAL A 282 9.34 6.89 -4.22
C VAL A 282 8.21 5.84 -4.19
N GLY A 283 8.31 4.86 -3.27
CA GLY A 283 7.35 3.76 -3.19
C GLY A 283 7.27 2.96 -4.48
N ASP A 284 6.06 2.49 -4.84
CA ASP A 284 5.82 1.66 -6.04
C ASP A 284 6.17 2.39 -7.36
N ALA A 285 6.31 3.70 -7.36
CA ALA A 285 6.77 4.43 -8.54
C ALA A 285 8.24 4.15 -8.86
N GLY A 286 9.04 3.84 -7.84
CA GLY A 286 10.48 3.51 -7.99
C GLY A 286 10.81 2.03 -7.84
N CYS A 287 10.05 1.30 -7.02
CA CYS A 287 10.30 -0.11 -6.71
C CYS A 287 8.98 -0.83 -6.47
N HIS A 288 8.59 -1.69 -7.38
CA HIS A 288 7.40 -2.52 -7.23
C HIS A 288 7.78 -4.00 -7.14
N LYS A 289 7.17 -4.69 -6.19
CA LYS A 289 7.42 -6.13 -5.93
C LYS A 289 6.11 -6.86 -5.71
N ASP A 290 6.15 -8.16 -6.01
CA ASP A 290 5.09 -9.10 -5.66
C ASP A 290 4.73 -9.00 -4.16
N PRO A 291 3.43 -8.98 -3.81
CA PRO A 291 2.98 -8.76 -2.44
C PRO A 291 3.23 -9.92 -1.48
N ILE A 292 3.81 -11.03 -1.92
CA ILE A 292 4.04 -12.25 -1.10
C ILE A 292 4.74 -11.96 0.24
N LYS A 293 5.58 -10.94 0.31
CA LYS A 293 6.27 -10.54 1.55
C LYS A 293 5.58 -9.43 2.32
N ALA A 294 4.46 -8.89 1.81
CA ALA A 294 3.73 -7.76 2.39
C ALA A 294 4.63 -6.53 2.72
N HIS A 295 5.60 -6.19 1.87
CA HIS A 295 6.55 -5.09 2.06
C HIS A 295 6.19 -3.83 1.25
N GLY A 296 4.94 -3.70 0.80
CA GLY A 296 4.51 -2.60 -0.07
C GLY A 296 4.13 -1.30 0.66
N ILE A 297 4.12 -1.31 2.00
CA ILE A 297 3.81 -0.16 2.84
C ILE A 297 4.93 0.07 3.83
#